data_624dbe8692ad2150053f6062d6f067c5
#
_entry.id   624dbe8692ad2150053f6062d6f067c5
#
_cell.length_a   1.000
_cell.length_b   1.000
_cell.length_c   1.000
_cell.angle_alpha   90.00
_cell.angle_beta   90.00
_cell.angle_gamma   90.00
#
_symmetry.space_group_name_H-M   'P 1'
#
loop_
_entity.id
_entity.type
_entity.pdbx_description
1 polymer ?
#
loop_
_entity_poly.entity_id
_entity_poly.type
_entity_poly.pdbx_seq_one_letter_code
_entity_poly.pdbx_strand_id
1 'polypeptide(L)'
;MTVSSPPPDISIEVFGKTDVGLVREHNEDNFLIADVTGAARTAEPREPFKFPLGGKGAAFLVCDGMGGAAAGEVASQMAVDSIYDALAASEPQPRDLFARLLRRAVQLANEKIFIQSRDNQSERGMGTTCTVASLVDDTLIIAQIGDSRCYILRDGKLAQVTKDQSLAWQLIEAGAMTADEAKAFEHANIILQALGVQERVEVVLSQVSLRRGDIALLCSDGLHGPVSDEEILAVLIGEPNLQKAGEALIQKALDRDGPDNITVVLGRFDGAGLMAPAPEDVVSFVAYDPGGDPIPEPLGSGDDHSLARETVEERLPRDMLTADDIPTKAEPDEPTPKPRSKQQPRTGRSLLALFLLALVAAATGGIFVMKCERDQGSKVSLP
;
A
#
# COMPACT_ATOMS: atom_id res chain seq x y z
N MET A 1 14.86 -12.74 38.09
CA MET A 1 13.51 -13.17 37.64
C MET A 1 12.65 -11.91 37.65
N THR A 2 12.54 -11.25 36.52
CA THR A 2 11.59 -10.14 36.34
C THR A 2 10.20 -10.76 36.25
N VAL A 3 9.36 -10.50 37.24
CA VAL A 3 7.94 -10.88 37.22
C VAL A 3 7.33 -10.01 36.09
N SER A 4 7.10 -10.61 34.94
CA SER A 4 6.32 -10.01 33.87
C SER A 4 4.94 -9.71 34.43
N SER A 5 4.52 -8.46 34.42
CA SER A 5 3.13 -8.10 34.69
C SER A 5 2.21 -8.90 33.78
N PRO A 6 1.03 -9.35 34.25
CA PRO A 6 0.09 -10.01 33.37
C PRO A 6 -0.23 -9.06 32.18
N PRO A 7 -0.45 -9.61 30.97
CA PRO A 7 -0.81 -8.79 29.82
C PRO A 7 -2.07 -7.97 30.14
N PRO A 8 -2.19 -6.74 29.60
CA PRO A 8 -3.35 -5.90 29.83
C PRO A 8 -4.63 -6.60 29.36
N ASP A 9 -5.74 -6.40 30.07
CA ASP A 9 -7.06 -6.91 29.68
C ASP A 9 -7.57 -6.14 28.45
N ILE A 10 -7.05 -6.51 27.28
CA ILE A 10 -7.40 -5.96 25.97
C ILE A 10 -8.00 -7.08 25.11
N SER A 11 -9.15 -6.83 24.57
CA SER A 11 -9.85 -7.68 23.61
C SER A 11 -9.78 -7.04 22.21
N ILE A 12 -9.46 -7.85 21.22
CA ILE A 12 -9.30 -7.44 19.83
C ILE A 12 -10.35 -8.16 18.99
N GLU A 13 -11.21 -7.40 18.30
CA GLU A 13 -12.13 -7.92 17.29
C GLU A 13 -11.61 -7.57 15.93
N VAL A 14 -11.51 -8.54 15.01
CA VAL A 14 -10.85 -8.35 13.73
C VAL A 14 -11.66 -8.91 12.58
N PHE A 15 -11.48 -8.30 11.42
CA PHE A 15 -11.94 -8.78 10.13
C PHE A 15 -10.97 -8.31 9.04
N GLY A 16 -10.78 -9.13 8.00
CA GLY A 16 -10.00 -8.77 6.83
C GLY A 16 -10.60 -9.39 5.58
N LYS A 17 -10.45 -8.71 4.46
CA LYS A 17 -10.91 -9.17 3.15
C LYS A 17 -10.08 -8.54 2.05
N THR A 18 -9.82 -9.33 1.02
CA THR A 18 -9.22 -8.86 -0.23
C THR A 18 -10.17 -9.17 -1.39
N ASP A 19 -10.09 -8.38 -2.46
CA ASP A 19 -10.85 -8.55 -3.70
C ASP A 19 -9.94 -8.22 -4.89
N VAL A 20 -10.06 -8.97 -5.99
CA VAL A 20 -9.24 -8.78 -7.19
C VAL A 20 -9.52 -7.46 -7.91
N GLY A 21 -10.65 -6.82 -7.61
CA GLY A 21 -11.14 -5.67 -8.36
C GLY A 21 -11.79 -6.06 -9.69
N LEU A 22 -12.02 -5.07 -10.57
CA LEU A 22 -12.71 -5.30 -11.85
C LEU A 22 -11.80 -5.21 -13.07
N VAL A 23 -10.54 -4.79 -12.90
CA VAL A 23 -9.59 -4.55 -14.00
C VAL A 23 -8.44 -5.55 -13.98
N ARG A 24 -8.00 -5.96 -12.81
CA ARG A 24 -6.89 -6.91 -12.66
C ARG A 24 -7.33 -8.35 -12.91
N GLU A 25 -6.46 -9.18 -13.49
CA GLU A 25 -6.71 -10.62 -13.71
C GLU A 25 -6.33 -11.47 -12.50
N HIS A 26 -5.36 -11.00 -11.71
CA HIS A 26 -4.83 -11.67 -10.52
C HIS A 26 -4.88 -10.74 -9.32
N ASN A 27 -4.93 -11.33 -8.14
CA ASN A 27 -4.82 -10.58 -6.89
C ASN A 27 -3.38 -10.72 -6.37
N GLU A 28 -2.62 -9.65 -6.42
CA GLU A 28 -1.25 -9.58 -5.94
C GLU A 28 -1.18 -9.05 -4.50
N ASP A 29 -2.32 -8.60 -3.93
CA ASP A 29 -2.43 -8.22 -2.53
C ASP A 29 -2.42 -9.44 -1.62
N ASN A 30 -1.74 -9.33 -0.48
CA ASN A 30 -1.83 -10.28 0.61
C ASN A 30 -2.00 -9.55 1.95
N PHE A 31 -2.72 -10.17 2.87
CA PHE A 31 -2.86 -9.67 4.22
C PHE A 31 -2.76 -10.79 5.26
N LEU A 32 -2.51 -10.41 6.50
CA LEU A 32 -2.49 -11.33 7.63
C LEU A 32 -3.05 -10.67 8.89
N ILE A 33 -3.82 -11.46 9.62
CA ILE A 33 -4.25 -11.17 10.99
C ILE A 33 -3.67 -12.27 11.88
N ALA A 34 -2.93 -11.90 12.92
CA ALA A 34 -2.28 -12.86 13.80
C ALA A 34 -2.46 -12.53 15.29
N ASP A 35 -2.92 -13.51 16.06
CA ASP A 35 -2.62 -13.64 17.48
C ASP A 35 -1.23 -14.29 17.61
N VAL A 36 -0.20 -13.47 17.83
CA VAL A 36 1.19 -13.96 17.88
C VAL A 36 1.42 -14.83 19.10
N THR A 37 0.71 -14.59 20.21
CA THR A 37 0.81 -15.37 21.43
C THR A 37 0.18 -16.74 21.30
N GLY A 38 -1.03 -16.79 20.72
CA GLY A 38 -1.74 -18.04 20.47
C GLY A 38 -1.22 -18.82 19.27
N ALA A 39 -0.23 -18.29 18.54
CA ALA A 39 0.29 -18.83 17.30
C ALA A 39 -0.82 -19.09 16.24
N ALA A 40 -1.87 -18.27 16.27
CA ALA A 40 -2.99 -18.34 15.34
C ALA A 40 -2.89 -17.23 14.31
N ARG A 41 -3.00 -17.59 13.03
CA ARG A 41 -3.02 -16.63 11.92
C ARG A 41 -4.09 -16.95 10.90
N THR A 42 -4.61 -15.93 10.24
CA THR A 42 -5.55 -16.07 9.13
C THR A 42 -5.32 -14.96 8.08
N ALA A 43 -5.47 -15.33 6.82
CA ALA A 43 -5.49 -14.45 5.68
C ALA A 43 -6.89 -14.35 5.04
N GLU A 44 -7.86 -15.15 5.49
CA GLU A 44 -9.22 -15.18 4.96
C GLU A 44 -10.25 -15.48 6.08
N PRO A 45 -10.49 -14.55 7.01
CA PRO A 45 -11.53 -14.75 8.00
C PRO A 45 -12.91 -14.72 7.34
N ARG A 46 -13.69 -15.77 7.54
CA ARG A 46 -15.08 -15.84 7.00
C ARG A 46 -16.05 -14.92 7.73
N GLU A 47 -15.74 -14.63 8.99
CA GLU A 47 -16.53 -13.77 9.89
C GLU A 47 -15.58 -13.08 10.88
N PRO A 48 -15.99 -11.96 11.50
CA PRO A 48 -15.20 -11.33 12.55
C PRO A 48 -14.96 -12.30 13.70
N PHE A 49 -13.74 -12.30 14.23
CA PHE A 49 -13.42 -13.10 15.39
C PHE A 49 -12.72 -12.25 16.46
N LYS A 50 -12.76 -12.75 17.71
CA LYS A 50 -12.20 -12.06 18.87
C LYS A 50 -11.16 -12.89 19.55
N PHE A 51 -10.11 -12.22 20.02
CA PHE A 51 -9.10 -12.84 20.87
C PHE A 51 -8.55 -11.83 21.89
N PRO A 52 -8.08 -12.30 23.07
CA PRO A 52 -7.41 -11.45 24.04
C PRO A 52 -5.98 -11.14 23.58
N LEU A 53 -5.47 -9.96 23.92
CA LEU A 53 -4.07 -9.63 23.70
C LEU A 53 -3.19 -10.47 24.62
N GLY A 54 -2.27 -11.23 24.04
CA GLY A 54 -1.27 -12.02 24.79
C GLY A 54 0.09 -11.30 24.84
N GLY A 55 1.03 -11.92 25.55
CA GLY A 55 2.34 -11.32 25.85
C GLY A 55 3.26 -11.11 24.66
N LYS A 56 3.06 -11.81 23.54
CA LYS A 56 3.80 -11.58 22.27
C LYS A 56 3.11 -10.58 21.35
N GLY A 57 1.92 -10.09 21.74
CA GLY A 57 1.17 -9.13 20.95
C GLY A 57 0.28 -9.72 19.87
N ALA A 58 -0.26 -8.83 19.03
CA ALA A 58 -1.04 -9.13 17.84
C ALA A 58 -0.45 -8.38 16.64
N ALA A 59 -0.63 -8.91 15.43
CA ALA A 59 -0.14 -8.27 14.22
C ALA A 59 -1.18 -8.29 13.10
N PHE A 60 -1.26 -7.17 12.36
CA PHE A 60 -2.09 -6.96 11.19
C PHE A 60 -1.19 -6.48 10.06
N LEU A 61 -1.26 -7.12 8.91
CA LEU A 61 -0.38 -6.84 7.78
C LEU A 61 -1.22 -6.65 6.52
N VAL A 62 -0.81 -5.68 5.68
CA VAL A 62 -1.26 -5.53 4.30
C VAL A 62 -0.02 -5.33 3.44
N CYS A 63 0.09 -6.11 2.38
CA CYS A 63 1.17 -6.10 1.42
C CYS A 63 0.56 -6.10 0.01
N ASP A 64 0.81 -5.03 -0.75
CA ASP A 64 0.37 -4.85 -2.13
C ASP A 64 1.53 -5.24 -3.05
N GLY A 65 1.34 -6.31 -3.81
CA GLY A 65 2.36 -6.91 -4.64
C GLY A 65 2.48 -6.24 -6.01
N MET A 66 3.71 -6.07 -6.47
CA MET A 66 4.01 -5.54 -7.80
C MET A 66 5.01 -6.42 -8.54
N GLY A 67 4.89 -6.54 -9.88
CA GLY A 67 5.92 -7.24 -10.63
C GLY A 67 5.47 -8.05 -11.84
N GLY A 68 4.26 -7.92 -12.33
CA GLY A 68 3.72 -8.62 -13.50
C GLY A 68 3.65 -10.15 -13.36
N ALA A 69 2.65 -10.77 -13.99
CA ALA A 69 2.45 -12.23 -14.11
C ALA A 69 2.69 -13.05 -12.82
N ALA A 70 1.95 -12.76 -11.75
CA ALA A 70 2.00 -13.47 -10.46
C ALA A 70 3.30 -13.28 -9.62
N ALA A 71 4.26 -12.47 -10.06
CA ALA A 71 5.47 -12.21 -9.29
C ALA A 71 5.18 -11.31 -8.07
N GLY A 72 4.24 -10.37 -8.18
CA GLY A 72 3.76 -9.55 -7.07
C GLY A 72 3.09 -10.38 -5.98
N GLU A 73 2.25 -11.37 -6.33
CA GLU A 73 1.63 -12.30 -5.38
C GLU A 73 2.67 -13.07 -4.57
N VAL A 74 3.76 -13.52 -5.22
CA VAL A 74 4.86 -14.20 -4.53
C VAL A 74 5.56 -13.25 -3.56
N ALA A 75 5.82 -12.01 -3.98
CA ALA A 75 6.50 -11.02 -3.13
C ALA A 75 5.67 -10.66 -1.89
N SER A 76 4.38 -10.36 -2.06
CA SER A 76 3.47 -10.02 -0.96
C SER A 76 3.28 -11.19 0.01
N GLN A 77 3.14 -12.43 -0.50
CA GLN A 77 3.06 -13.62 0.33
C GLN A 77 4.36 -13.85 1.12
N MET A 78 5.53 -13.71 0.48
CA MET A 78 6.83 -13.85 1.16
C MET A 78 7.02 -12.80 2.27
N ALA A 79 6.55 -11.57 2.04
CA ALA A 79 6.61 -10.51 3.04
C ALA A 79 5.78 -10.88 4.27
N VAL A 80 4.53 -11.25 4.06
CA VAL A 80 3.59 -11.65 5.13
C VAL A 80 4.14 -12.82 5.96
N ASP A 81 4.58 -13.89 5.29
CA ASP A 81 5.11 -15.08 5.97
C ASP A 81 6.41 -14.78 6.72
N SER A 82 7.35 -14.05 6.10
CA SER A 82 8.64 -13.76 6.73
C SER A 82 8.52 -12.88 7.97
N ILE A 83 7.63 -11.90 7.94
CA ILE A 83 7.38 -11.01 9.08
C ILE A 83 6.68 -11.78 10.19
N TYR A 84 5.64 -12.56 9.88
CA TYR A 84 4.96 -13.38 10.88
C TYR A 84 5.91 -14.38 11.56
N ASP A 85 6.71 -15.08 10.79
CA ASP A 85 7.65 -16.08 11.33
C ASP A 85 8.65 -15.45 12.30
N ALA A 86 9.16 -14.24 11.97
CA ALA A 86 10.06 -13.51 12.85
C ALA A 86 9.38 -13.08 14.17
N LEU A 87 8.13 -12.62 14.10
CA LEU A 87 7.36 -12.24 15.29
C LEU A 87 6.98 -13.47 16.13
N ALA A 88 6.53 -14.55 15.50
CA ALA A 88 6.14 -15.79 16.18
C ALA A 88 7.33 -16.47 16.90
N ALA A 89 8.52 -16.42 16.30
CA ALA A 89 9.75 -16.96 16.88
C ALA A 89 10.28 -16.15 18.08
N SER A 90 9.80 -14.91 18.28
CA SER A 90 10.27 -14.05 19.36
C SER A 90 9.65 -14.42 20.71
N GLU A 91 10.36 -14.05 21.77
CA GLU A 91 9.79 -14.04 23.12
C GLU A 91 9.08 -12.68 23.38
N PRO A 92 8.20 -12.60 24.41
CA PRO A 92 7.64 -11.31 24.82
C PRO A 92 8.71 -10.25 25.08
N GLN A 93 8.58 -9.08 24.49
CA GLN A 93 9.58 -8.00 24.51
C GLN A 93 9.00 -6.71 25.07
N PRO A 94 9.79 -5.89 25.78
CA PRO A 94 9.44 -4.48 26.00
C PRO A 94 9.24 -3.75 24.67
N ARG A 95 8.39 -2.72 24.68
CA ARG A 95 7.96 -1.96 23.47
C ARG A 95 9.11 -1.58 22.53
N ASP A 96 10.19 -0.99 23.05
CA ASP A 96 11.30 -0.54 22.22
C ASP A 96 12.06 -1.70 21.56
N LEU A 97 12.23 -2.81 22.29
CA LEU A 97 12.84 -4.01 21.73
C LEU A 97 11.93 -4.67 20.70
N PHE A 98 10.62 -4.68 20.93
CA PHE A 98 9.65 -5.17 19.98
C PHE A 98 9.64 -4.32 18.69
N ALA A 99 9.70 -2.99 18.79
CA ALA A 99 9.76 -2.10 17.64
C ALA A 99 11.03 -2.34 16.79
N ARG A 100 12.17 -2.60 17.45
CA ARG A 100 13.41 -3.00 16.75
C ARG A 100 13.27 -4.36 16.07
N LEU A 101 12.65 -5.32 16.74
CA LEU A 101 12.36 -6.62 16.17
C LEU A 101 11.46 -6.49 14.93
N LEU A 102 10.40 -5.69 15.02
CA LEU A 102 9.49 -5.44 13.90
C LEU A 102 10.23 -4.80 12.71
N ARG A 103 11.05 -3.76 12.96
CA ARG A 103 11.91 -3.14 11.93
C ARG A 103 12.81 -4.19 11.26
N ARG A 104 13.46 -5.05 12.06
CA ARG A 104 14.35 -6.10 11.54
C ARG A 104 13.59 -7.18 10.77
N ALA A 105 12.39 -7.55 11.22
CA ALA A 105 11.54 -8.51 10.51
C ALA A 105 11.19 -8.03 9.09
N VAL A 106 10.83 -6.74 8.95
CA VAL A 106 10.56 -6.13 7.63
C VAL A 106 11.82 -6.08 6.77
N GLN A 107 12.98 -5.74 7.35
CA GLN A 107 14.25 -5.75 6.61
C GLN A 107 14.65 -7.17 6.15
N LEU A 108 14.46 -8.19 6.98
CA LEU A 108 14.70 -9.58 6.62
C LEU A 108 13.75 -10.06 5.51
N ALA A 109 12.49 -9.64 5.54
CA ALA A 109 11.56 -9.89 4.44
C ALA A 109 12.08 -9.27 3.14
N ASN A 110 12.55 -8.01 3.18
CA ASN A 110 13.17 -7.36 2.03
C ASN A 110 14.36 -8.15 1.48
N GLU A 111 15.29 -8.55 2.35
CA GLU A 111 16.48 -9.32 1.95
C GLU A 111 16.09 -10.61 1.23
N LYS A 112 15.10 -11.37 1.77
CA LYS A 112 14.63 -12.63 1.16
C LYS A 112 14.00 -12.39 -0.21
N ILE A 113 13.10 -11.40 -0.33
CA ILE A 113 12.40 -11.09 -1.57
C ILE A 113 13.42 -10.60 -2.61
N PHE A 114 14.37 -9.74 -2.22
CA PHE A 114 15.42 -9.22 -3.11
C PHE A 114 16.30 -10.33 -3.68
N ILE A 115 16.74 -11.28 -2.83
CA ILE A 115 17.52 -12.44 -3.26
C ILE A 115 16.70 -13.30 -4.23
N GLN A 116 15.45 -13.63 -3.89
CA GLN A 116 14.56 -14.44 -4.71
C GLN A 116 14.32 -13.77 -6.08
N SER A 117 14.02 -12.47 -6.10
CA SER A 117 13.83 -11.66 -7.31
C SER A 117 15.05 -11.65 -8.23
N ARG A 118 16.25 -11.68 -7.65
CA ARG A 118 17.51 -11.70 -8.43
C ARG A 118 17.82 -13.08 -8.98
N ASP A 119 17.61 -14.13 -8.19
CA ASP A 119 18.06 -15.49 -8.48
C ASP A 119 17.05 -16.25 -9.35
N ASN A 120 15.77 -15.86 -9.35
CA ASN A 120 14.71 -16.46 -10.16
C ASN A 120 14.28 -15.51 -11.31
N GLN A 121 14.55 -15.94 -12.54
CA GLN A 121 14.26 -15.13 -13.74
C GLN A 121 12.76 -14.86 -13.92
N SER A 122 11.88 -15.78 -13.53
CA SER A 122 10.42 -15.62 -13.64
C SER A 122 9.84 -14.63 -12.62
N GLU A 123 10.57 -14.36 -11.55
CA GLU A 123 10.17 -13.47 -10.46
C GLU A 123 11.00 -12.18 -10.44
N ARG A 124 11.76 -11.94 -11.50
CA ARG A 124 12.68 -10.80 -11.60
C ARG A 124 11.93 -9.48 -11.56
N GLY A 125 12.33 -8.61 -10.62
CA GLY A 125 11.73 -7.30 -10.44
C GLY A 125 10.44 -7.32 -9.63
N MET A 126 10.09 -8.46 -8.99
CA MET A 126 9.01 -8.50 -8.03
C MET A 126 9.29 -7.62 -6.83
N GLY A 127 8.26 -7.05 -6.26
CA GLY A 127 8.31 -6.27 -5.04
C GLY A 127 6.94 -6.22 -4.39
N THR A 128 6.88 -5.60 -3.21
CA THR A 128 5.61 -5.39 -2.52
C THR A 128 5.70 -4.22 -1.56
N THR A 129 4.59 -3.52 -1.34
CA THR A 129 4.46 -2.65 -0.18
C THR A 129 4.44 -3.47 1.10
N CYS A 130 4.55 -2.82 2.24
CA CYS A 130 4.41 -3.47 3.52
C CYS A 130 3.92 -2.47 4.57
N THR A 131 2.70 -2.66 5.04
CA THR A 131 2.14 -1.95 6.19
C THR A 131 1.84 -2.97 7.27
N VAL A 132 2.57 -2.89 8.38
CA VAL A 132 2.39 -3.76 9.55
C VAL A 132 1.97 -2.91 10.73
N ALA A 133 0.85 -3.25 11.37
CA ALA A 133 0.43 -2.68 12.64
C ALA A 133 0.45 -3.79 13.71
N SER A 134 1.31 -3.65 14.70
CA SER A 134 1.47 -4.64 15.76
C SER A 134 1.15 -4.03 17.12
N LEU A 135 0.27 -4.67 17.88
CA LEU A 135 -0.13 -4.24 19.21
C LEU A 135 0.72 -4.93 20.29
N VAL A 136 1.38 -4.12 21.09
CA VAL A 136 2.11 -4.54 22.30
C VAL A 136 1.69 -3.62 23.44
N ASP A 137 1.30 -4.19 24.57
CA ASP A 137 0.68 -3.47 25.68
C ASP A 137 -0.56 -2.67 25.20
N ASP A 138 -0.56 -1.35 25.36
CA ASP A 138 -1.61 -0.46 24.89
C ASP A 138 -1.22 0.34 23.62
N THR A 139 -0.11 -0.03 22.99
CA THR A 139 0.47 0.76 21.90
C THR A 139 0.53 -0.05 20.61
N LEU A 140 -0.07 0.53 19.56
CA LEU A 140 0.06 0.04 18.20
C LEU A 140 1.35 0.62 17.59
N ILE A 141 2.28 -0.25 17.22
CA ILE A 141 3.51 0.09 16.52
C ILE A 141 3.30 -0.24 15.05
N ILE A 142 3.52 0.73 14.17
CA ILE A 142 3.33 0.59 12.73
C ILE A 142 4.68 0.62 12.05
N ALA A 143 4.95 -0.36 11.16
CA ALA A 143 6.09 -0.37 10.26
C ALA A 143 5.60 -0.21 8.82
N GLN A 144 6.21 0.71 8.07
CA GLN A 144 5.75 1.15 6.76
C GLN A 144 6.86 1.08 5.72
N ILE A 145 6.54 0.46 4.56
CA ILE A 145 7.23 0.56 3.28
C ILE A 145 6.16 0.68 2.19
N GLY A 146 6.28 1.68 1.31
CA GLY A 146 5.33 1.92 0.22
C GLY A 146 4.20 2.87 0.61
N ASP A 147 3.04 2.71 -0.02
CA ASP A 147 1.90 3.62 0.07
C ASP A 147 0.57 2.96 0.52
N SER A 148 0.59 1.67 0.87
CA SER A 148 -0.51 1.09 1.64
C SER A 148 -0.64 1.82 2.97
N ARG A 149 -1.86 2.01 3.49
CA ARG A 149 -2.10 2.92 4.61
C ARG A 149 -2.61 2.22 5.87
N CYS A 150 -2.33 2.85 7.01
CA CYS A 150 -2.98 2.57 8.28
C CYS A 150 -3.69 3.82 8.79
N TYR A 151 -4.96 3.67 9.17
CA TYR A 151 -5.79 4.69 9.77
C TYR A 151 -6.25 4.27 11.16
N ILE A 152 -6.51 5.24 12.02
CA ILE A 152 -7.18 5.05 13.32
C ILE A 152 -8.44 5.89 13.34
N LEU A 153 -9.59 5.25 13.62
CA LEU A 153 -10.83 5.92 13.97
C LEU A 153 -10.92 6.00 15.49
N ARG A 154 -10.96 7.23 16.02
CA ARG A 154 -11.16 7.53 17.44
C ARG A 154 -12.17 8.65 17.61
N ASP A 155 -13.19 8.44 18.44
CA ASP A 155 -14.20 9.45 18.77
C ASP A 155 -14.77 10.18 17.54
N GLY A 156 -15.11 9.40 16.51
CA GLY A 156 -15.70 9.92 15.27
C GLY A 156 -14.74 10.67 14.34
N LYS A 157 -13.42 10.58 14.56
CA LYS A 157 -12.39 11.18 13.72
C LYS A 157 -11.47 10.10 13.14
N LEU A 158 -11.26 10.14 11.84
CA LEU A 158 -10.31 9.28 11.13
C LEU A 158 -8.98 10.01 10.97
N ALA A 159 -7.89 9.35 11.29
CA ALA A 159 -6.55 9.88 11.10
C ALA A 159 -5.65 8.84 10.45
N GLN A 160 -4.95 9.21 9.36
CA GLN A 160 -3.88 8.40 8.78
C GLN A 160 -2.66 8.45 9.72
N VAL A 161 -2.13 7.28 10.08
CA VAL A 161 -0.99 7.12 10.98
C VAL A 161 0.24 6.54 10.29
N THR A 162 0.18 6.44 8.97
CA THR A 162 1.29 6.14 8.05
C THR A 162 1.59 7.36 7.19
N LYS A 163 2.76 7.37 6.54
CA LYS A 163 3.11 8.32 5.49
C LYS A 163 3.41 7.58 4.21
N ASP A 164 2.72 7.93 3.14
CA ASP A 164 2.93 7.29 1.85
C ASP A 164 4.35 7.57 1.35
N GLN A 165 5.04 6.53 0.93
CA GLN A 165 6.35 6.65 0.29
C GLN A 165 6.18 6.69 -1.24
N SER A 166 5.41 7.69 -1.72
CA SER A 166 5.13 7.93 -3.13
C SER A 166 5.73 9.26 -3.61
N LEU A 167 5.92 9.38 -4.92
CA LEU A 167 6.39 10.63 -5.54
C LEU A 167 5.44 11.78 -5.25
N ALA A 168 4.13 11.56 -5.34
CA ALA A 168 3.12 12.56 -5.04
C ALA A 168 3.25 13.10 -3.62
N TRP A 169 3.40 12.21 -2.63
CA TRP A 169 3.58 12.60 -1.24
C TRP A 169 4.87 13.40 -1.03
N GLN A 170 5.98 12.98 -1.64
CA GLN A 170 7.25 13.73 -1.56
C GLN A 170 7.13 15.14 -2.13
N LEU A 171 6.40 15.33 -3.23
CA LEU A 171 6.14 16.64 -3.81
C LEU A 171 5.25 17.52 -2.91
N ILE A 172 4.27 16.93 -2.23
CA ILE A 172 3.44 17.63 -1.23
C ILE A 172 4.30 18.09 -0.04
N GLU A 173 5.13 17.22 0.53
CA GLU A 173 6.02 17.56 1.64
C GLU A 173 7.05 18.66 1.27
N ALA A 174 7.53 18.64 0.04
CA ALA A 174 8.42 19.67 -0.49
C ALA A 174 7.70 21.01 -0.80
N GLY A 175 6.36 21.07 -0.65
CA GLY A 175 5.56 22.24 -1.00
C GLY A 175 5.50 22.54 -2.51
N ALA A 176 5.90 21.56 -3.36
CA ALA A 176 5.86 21.66 -4.81
C ALA A 176 4.47 21.33 -5.40
N MET A 177 3.60 20.71 -4.59
CA MET A 177 2.25 20.30 -4.99
C MET A 177 1.31 20.34 -3.78
N THR A 178 0.05 20.70 -4.02
CA THR A 178 -1.01 20.58 -3.03
C THR A 178 -1.61 19.18 -3.03
N ALA A 179 -2.31 18.79 -1.96
CA ALA A 179 -3.00 17.49 -1.88
C ALA A 179 -4.08 17.33 -2.97
N ASP A 180 -4.73 18.43 -3.37
CA ASP A 180 -5.74 18.37 -4.46
C ASP A 180 -5.11 18.24 -5.85
N GLU A 181 -3.96 18.86 -6.10
CA GLU A 181 -3.20 18.66 -7.32
C GLU A 181 -2.65 17.23 -7.43
N ALA A 182 -2.27 16.62 -6.32
CA ALA A 182 -1.78 15.25 -6.27
C ALA A 182 -2.83 14.22 -6.73
N LYS A 183 -4.13 14.45 -6.46
CA LYS A 183 -5.22 13.58 -6.93
C LYS A 183 -5.34 13.51 -8.45
N ALA A 184 -4.93 14.58 -9.15
CA ALA A 184 -4.94 14.67 -10.62
C ALA A 184 -3.56 14.41 -11.24
N PHE A 185 -2.56 14.09 -10.44
CA PHE A 185 -1.18 13.90 -10.91
C PHE A 185 -1.02 12.55 -11.60
N GLU A 186 -0.60 12.54 -12.87
CA GLU A 186 -0.46 11.34 -13.70
C GLU A 186 0.47 10.28 -13.09
N HIS A 187 1.41 10.71 -12.25
CA HIS A 187 2.42 9.86 -11.62
C HIS A 187 2.21 9.71 -10.10
N ALA A 188 0.98 9.86 -9.62
CA ALA A 188 0.65 9.75 -8.20
C ALA A 188 1.01 8.38 -7.60
N ASN A 189 0.88 7.31 -8.40
CA ASN A 189 1.12 5.92 -7.99
C ASN A 189 2.58 5.48 -8.10
N ILE A 190 3.54 6.40 -8.35
CA ILE A 190 4.96 6.02 -8.34
C ILE A 190 5.41 5.85 -6.90
N ILE A 191 5.67 4.60 -6.51
CA ILE A 191 6.18 4.22 -5.20
C ILE A 191 7.69 4.43 -5.17
N LEU A 192 8.21 5.06 -4.12
CA LEU A 192 9.64 5.36 -3.96
C LEU A 192 10.40 4.23 -3.27
N GLN A 193 9.74 3.44 -2.46
CA GLN A 193 10.29 2.26 -1.80
C GLN A 193 9.30 1.10 -1.80
N ALA A 194 9.81 -0.10 -2.09
CA ALA A 194 9.09 -1.37 -1.97
C ALA A 194 10.06 -2.46 -1.53
N LEU A 195 9.57 -3.47 -0.83
CA LEU A 195 10.34 -4.67 -0.49
C LEU A 195 10.72 -5.42 -1.77
N GLY A 196 11.94 -5.96 -1.81
CA GLY A 196 12.44 -6.76 -2.92
C GLY A 196 13.02 -5.98 -4.11
N VAL A 197 12.81 -4.66 -4.18
CA VAL A 197 13.29 -3.82 -5.30
C VAL A 197 14.74 -3.38 -5.08
N GLN A 198 15.11 -3.10 -3.84
CA GLN A 198 16.47 -2.66 -3.47
C GLN A 198 17.03 -3.57 -2.39
N GLU A 199 18.35 -3.71 -2.35
CA GLU A 199 19.06 -4.53 -1.35
C GLU A 199 18.72 -4.09 0.09
N ARG A 200 18.54 -2.79 0.30
CA ARG A 200 18.22 -2.20 1.60
C ARG A 200 17.01 -1.28 1.50
N VAL A 201 16.20 -1.28 2.53
CA VAL A 201 15.03 -0.41 2.67
C VAL A 201 15.09 0.35 3.99
N GLU A 202 14.54 1.56 3.98
CA GLU A 202 14.37 2.38 5.17
C GLU A 202 12.95 2.20 5.72
N VAL A 203 12.83 1.39 6.76
CA VAL A 203 11.54 1.10 7.41
C VAL A 203 11.14 2.29 8.29
N VAL A 204 10.06 2.98 7.93
CA VAL A 204 9.50 4.03 8.75
C VAL A 204 8.65 3.42 9.85
N LEU A 205 8.96 3.75 11.10
CA LEU A 205 8.13 3.37 12.25
C LEU A 205 7.30 4.55 12.73
N SER A 206 6.05 4.26 13.10
CA SER A 206 5.19 5.16 13.84
C SER A 206 4.49 4.44 14.99
N GLN A 207 3.89 5.19 15.91
CA GLN A 207 3.19 4.62 17.05
C GLN A 207 1.92 5.37 17.42
N VAL A 208 0.96 4.64 17.96
CA VAL A 208 -0.29 5.19 18.50
C VAL A 208 -0.61 4.49 19.84
N SER A 209 -0.73 5.25 20.93
CA SER A 209 -1.33 4.74 22.16
C SER A 209 -2.83 4.59 21.94
N LEU A 210 -3.32 3.34 21.97
CA LEU A 210 -4.72 3.03 21.73
C LEU A 210 -5.63 3.48 22.88
N ARG A 211 -6.89 3.72 22.54
CA ARG A 211 -7.97 3.98 23.46
C ARG A 211 -9.08 2.95 23.24
N ARG A 212 -9.90 2.78 24.27
CA ARG A 212 -11.04 1.88 24.22
C ARG A 212 -12.01 2.30 23.11
N GLY A 213 -12.35 1.36 22.22
CA GLY A 213 -13.23 1.59 21.10
C GLY A 213 -12.55 2.07 19.84
N ASP A 214 -11.21 2.31 19.84
CA ASP A 214 -10.47 2.61 18.61
C ASP A 214 -10.65 1.52 17.57
N ILE A 215 -10.72 1.93 16.30
CA ILE A 215 -10.70 1.01 15.16
C ILE A 215 -9.48 1.35 14.30
N ALA A 216 -8.61 0.37 14.07
CA ALA A 216 -7.59 0.46 13.05
C ALA A 216 -8.13 -0.07 11.72
N LEU A 217 -7.79 0.62 10.62
CA LEU A 217 -7.99 0.16 9.26
C LEU A 217 -6.62 0.15 8.56
N LEU A 218 -6.20 -1.02 8.08
CA LEU A 218 -5.10 -1.13 7.12
C LEU A 218 -5.70 -1.42 5.74
N CYS A 219 -5.15 -0.80 4.69
CA CYS A 219 -5.63 -1.01 3.33
C CYS A 219 -4.54 -0.79 2.28
N SER A 220 -4.70 -1.45 1.12
CA SER A 220 -3.94 -1.15 -0.10
C SER A 220 -4.47 0.10 -0.80
N ASP A 221 -3.77 0.57 -1.82
CA ASP A 221 -4.13 1.74 -2.62
C ASP A 221 -5.43 1.54 -3.42
N GLY A 222 -5.79 0.29 -3.76
CA GLY A 222 -7.06 -0.03 -4.38
C GLY A 222 -8.29 0.37 -3.55
N LEU A 223 -8.14 0.59 -2.22
CA LEU A 223 -9.18 1.22 -1.42
C LEU A 223 -9.04 2.75 -1.42
N HIS A 224 -7.95 3.28 -0.89
CA HIS A 224 -7.81 4.72 -0.62
C HIS A 224 -7.57 5.57 -1.87
N GLY A 225 -7.25 4.96 -3.00
CA GLY A 225 -7.19 5.64 -4.30
C GLY A 225 -8.57 6.09 -4.76
N PRO A 226 -9.53 5.17 -4.94
CA PRO A 226 -10.87 5.53 -5.38
C PRO A 226 -11.80 6.05 -4.26
N VAL A 227 -11.60 5.69 -2.98
CA VAL A 227 -12.49 6.05 -1.86
C VAL A 227 -11.84 7.10 -0.96
N SER A 228 -12.52 8.25 -0.76
CA SER A 228 -11.96 9.34 0.04
C SER A 228 -11.98 9.02 1.55
N ASP A 229 -11.13 9.71 2.33
CA ASP A 229 -11.07 9.55 3.78
C ASP A 229 -12.41 9.88 4.46
N GLU A 230 -13.19 10.86 3.93
CA GLU A 230 -14.52 11.20 4.44
C GLU A 230 -15.52 10.05 4.23
N GLU A 231 -15.40 9.32 3.12
CA GLU A 231 -16.27 8.19 2.84
C GLU A 231 -15.88 6.96 3.64
N ILE A 232 -14.57 6.73 3.85
CA ILE A 232 -14.06 5.69 4.76
C ILE A 232 -14.60 5.96 6.16
N LEU A 233 -14.47 7.20 6.65
CA LEU A 233 -15.01 7.63 7.94
C LEU A 233 -16.51 7.37 8.05
N ALA A 234 -17.29 7.77 7.03
CA ALA A 234 -18.73 7.60 7.03
C ALA A 234 -19.15 6.12 7.13
N VAL A 235 -18.45 5.21 6.45
CA VAL A 235 -18.69 3.76 6.55
C VAL A 235 -18.36 3.24 7.94
N LEU A 236 -17.20 3.58 8.49
CA LEU A 236 -16.75 3.06 9.79
C LEU A 236 -17.60 3.56 10.96
N ILE A 237 -18.18 4.77 10.87
CA ILE A 237 -19.13 5.29 11.87
C ILE A 237 -20.52 4.66 11.68
N GLY A 238 -20.95 4.52 10.42
CA GLY A 238 -22.32 4.08 10.09
C GLY A 238 -22.56 2.59 10.30
N GLU A 239 -21.50 1.77 10.22
CA GLU A 239 -21.60 0.31 10.31
C GLU A 239 -20.71 -0.23 11.45
N PRO A 240 -21.29 -0.56 12.60
CA PRO A 240 -20.54 -1.08 13.74
C PRO A 240 -20.03 -2.52 13.57
N ASN A 241 -20.58 -3.30 12.65
CA ASN A 241 -20.12 -4.65 12.37
C ASN A 241 -18.91 -4.59 11.42
N LEU A 242 -17.74 -5.09 11.85
CA LEU A 242 -16.49 -4.99 11.08
C LEU A 242 -16.53 -5.68 9.73
N GLN A 243 -17.25 -6.81 9.61
CA GLN A 243 -17.40 -7.50 8.33
C GLN A 243 -18.19 -6.63 7.35
N LYS A 244 -19.36 -6.15 7.77
CA LYS A 244 -20.18 -5.30 6.90
C LYS A 244 -19.48 -3.99 6.54
N ALA A 245 -18.74 -3.41 7.48
CA ALA A 245 -17.95 -2.22 7.22
C ALA A 245 -16.86 -2.50 6.17
N GLY A 246 -16.10 -3.60 6.32
CA GLY A 246 -15.07 -4.01 5.35
C GLY A 246 -15.66 -4.32 3.97
N GLU A 247 -16.78 -5.07 3.92
CA GLU A 247 -17.48 -5.35 2.67
C GLU A 247 -18.03 -4.09 2.00
N ALA A 248 -18.53 -3.13 2.78
CA ALA A 248 -19.01 -1.86 2.25
C ALA A 248 -17.88 -0.97 1.71
N LEU A 249 -16.70 -0.99 2.34
CA LEU A 249 -15.51 -0.30 1.84
C LEU A 249 -15.06 -0.87 0.49
N ILE A 250 -14.94 -2.20 0.40
CA ILE A 250 -14.60 -2.88 -0.86
C ILE A 250 -15.64 -2.56 -1.94
N GLN A 251 -16.93 -2.66 -1.62
CA GLN A 251 -17.99 -2.37 -2.58
C GLN A 251 -17.93 -0.93 -3.10
N LYS A 252 -17.58 0.06 -2.25
CA LYS A 252 -17.39 1.44 -2.69
C LYS A 252 -16.24 1.60 -3.69
N ALA A 253 -15.15 0.86 -3.53
CA ALA A 253 -14.05 0.86 -4.49
C ALA A 253 -14.46 0.18 -5.80
N LEU A 254 -15.19 -0.94 -5.73
CA LEU A 254 -15.74 -1.64 -6.90
C LEU A 254 -16.75 -0.76 -7.68
N ASP A 255 -17.62 -0.01 -6.98
CA ASP A 255 -18.57 0.94 -7.59
C ASP A 255 -17.86 2.10 -8.33
N ARG A 256 -16.54 2.23 -8.17
CA ARG A 256 -15.65 3.18 -8.86
C ARG A 256 -14.69 2.49 -9.81
N ASP A 257 -15.23 1.52 -10.54
CA ASP A 257 -14.55 0.73 -11.57
C ASP A 257 -13.48 -0.25 -11.02
N GLY A 258 -13.27 -0.34 -9.69
CA GLY A 258 -12.34 -1.27 -9.05
C GLY A 258 -11.02 -1.43 -9.81
N PRO A 259 -10.22 -0.36 -9.98
CA PRO A 259 -9.10 -0.35 -10.94
C PRO A 259 -7.93 -1.23 -10.51
N ASP A 260 -7.88 -1.59 -9.23
CA ASP A 260 -6.82 -2.40 -8.65
C ASP A 260 -7.34 -3.46 -7.69
N ASN A 261 -6.44 -4.28 -7.15
CA ASN A 261 -6.69 -5.19 -6.04
C ASN A 261 -7.04 -4.36 -4.79
N ILE A 262 -8.04 -4.79 -4.02
CA ILE A 262 -8.59 -4.03 -2.91
C ILE A 262 -8.48 -4.86 -1.65
N THR A 263 -7.67 -4.43 -0.71
CA THR A 263 -7.49 -5.13 0.57
C THR A 263 -7.82 -4.22 1.75
N VAL A 264 -8.58 -4.76 2.70
CA VAL A 264 -8.93 -4.11 3.96
C VAL A 264 -8.73 -5.05 5.14
N VAL A 265 -8.12 -4.55 6.21
CA VAL A 265 -8.03 -5.21 7.50
C VAL A 265 -8.52 -4.26 8.57
N LEU A 266 -9.50 -4.69 9.35
CA LEU A 266 -10.12 -3.92 10.42
C LEU A 266 -9.85 -4.57 11.76
N GLY A 267 -9.46 -3.78 12.75
CA GLY A 267 -9.26 -4.21 14.13
C GLY A 267 -9.91 -3.24 15.09
N ARG A 268 -10.85 -3.71 15.95
CA ARG A 268 -11.42 -2.93 17.05
C ARG A 268 -10.80 -3.36 18.36
N PHE A 269 -10.42 -2.38 19.18
CA PHE A 269 -9.73 -2.60 20.44
C PHE A 269 -10.62 -2.19 21.61
N ASP A 270 -10.80 -3.09 22.57
CA ASP A 270 -11.62 -2.87 23.77
C ASP A 270 -10.99 -3.53 25.01
N GLY A 271 -11.57 -3.32 26.16
CA GLY A 271 -11.14 -3.94 27.43
C GLY A 271 -10.69 -2.94 28.48
N ALA A 272 -10.57 -3.42 29.71
CA ALA A 272 -10.20 -2.58 30.87
C ALA A 272 -8.73 -2.15 30.84
N GLY A 273 -7.89 -2.81 30.04
CA GLY A 273 -6.49 -2.44 29.82
C GLY A 273 -6.29 -1.16 28.97
N LEU A 274 -7.35 -0.69 28.30
CA LEU A 274 -7.31 0.56 27.52
C LEU A 274 -8.04 1.69 28.25
N MET A 275 -7.43 2.88 28.26
CA MET A 275 -8.09 4.08 28.73
C MET A 275 -9.26 4.46 27.81
N ALA A 276 -10.29 5.10 28.37
CA ALA A 276 -11.33 5.73 27.55
C ALA A 276 -10.73 6.89 26.74
N PRO A 277 -11.21 7.15 25.50
CA PRO A 277 -10.77 8.33 24.75
C PRO A 277 -11.16 9.62 25.49
N ALA A 278 -10.26 10.62 25.46
CA ALA A 278 -10.51 11.95 25.98
C ALA A 278 -10.51 12.97 24.83
N PRO A 279 -11.21 14.10 24.95
CA PRO A 279 -11.30 15.10 23.87
C PRO A 279 -9.95 15.60 23.36
N GLU A 280 -8.92 15.58 24.21
CA GLU A 280 -7.54 15.97 23.91
C GLU A 280 -6.70 14.86 23.23
N ASP A 281 -7.20 13.62 23.18
CA ASP A 281 -6.51 12.49 22.58
C ASP A 281 -6.54 12.56 21.05
N VAL A 282 -5.80 13.51 20.46
CA VAL A 282 -5.68 13.65 19.00
C VAL A 282 -4.80 12.54 18.46
N VAL A 283 -5.29 11.83 17.45
CA VAL A 283 -4.52 10.84 16.68
C VAL A 283 -3.87 11.53 15.50
N SER A 284 -2.59 11.29 15.28
CA SER A 284 -1.84 11.75 14.11
C SER A 284 -0.65 10.83 13.87
N PHE A 285 0.01 10.99 12.74
CA PHE A 285 1.30 10.35 12.52
C PHE A 285 2.32 10.85 13.54
N VAL A 286 2.89 9.92 14.30
CA VAL A 286 3.99 10.20 15.25
C VAL A 286 5.14 9.25 14.90
N ALA A 287 6.20 9.80 14.30
CA ALA A 287 7.40 9.02 14.00
C ALA A 287 7.97 8.42 15.29
N TYR A 288 8.39 7.16 15.21
CA TYR A 288 8.93 6.44 16.34
C TYR A 288 10.32 5.88 16.04
N ASP A 289 11.30 6.28 16.82
CA ASP A 289 12.63 5.69 16.78
C ASP A 289 12.93 5.00 18.11
N PRO A 290 12.92 3.65 18.14
CA PRO A 290 13.22 2.88 19.35
C PRO A 290 14.68 2.98 19.79
N GLY A 291 15.54 3.71 19.05
CA GLY A 291 16.97 3.82 19.32
C GLY A 291 17.72 2.48 19.23
N GLY A 292 19.02 2.50 19.48
CA GLY A 292 19.88 1.32 19.63
C GLY A 292 20.45 0.75 18.33
N ASP A 293 21.54 0.02 18.49
CA ASP A 293 22.15 -0.76 17.41
C ASP A 293 21.21 -1.85 16.91
N PRO A 294 21.36 -2.31 15.66
CA PRO A 294 20.61 -3.45 15.15
C PRO A 294 20.70 -4.64 16.12
N ILE A 295 19.58 -5.35 16.30
CA ILE A 295 19.56 -6.57 17.13
C ILE A 295 20.61 -7.53 16.55
N PRO A 296 21.55 -8.07 17.37
CA PRO A 296 22.49 -9.06 16.88
C PRO A 296 21.71 -10.25 16.29
N GLU A 297 22.19 -10.79 15.19
CA GLU A 297 21.60 -11.99 14.59
C GLU A 297 21.48 -13.10 15.63
N PRO A 298 20.40 -13.89 15.63
CA PRO A 298 20.33 -15.09 16.45
C PRO A 298 21.49 -16.02 16.06
N LEU A 299 22.35 -16.36 17.01
CA LEU A 299 23.41 -17.33 16.86
C LEU A 299 22.81 -18.69 16.50
N GLY A 300 22.79 -19.06 15.23
CA GLY A 300 22.28 -20.36 14.83
C GLY A 300 22.14 -20.58 13.33
N SER A 301 23.23 -20.61 12.61
CA SER A 301 23.54 -21.61 11.57
C SER A 301 24.98 -21.34 11.13
N GLY A 302 25.88 -22.19 11.56
CA GLY A 302 27.26 -22.17 11.08
C GLY A 302 27.28 -22.56 9.61
N ASP A 303 27.72 -21.63 8.79
CA ASP A 303 28.51 -21.93 7.61
C ASP A 303 29.43 -20.76 7.37
N ASP A 304 30.71 -21.10 7.47
CA ASP A 304 31.90 -20.29 7.40
C ASP A 304 32.04 -19.64 6.00
N HIS A 305 31.75 -18.36 5.90
CA HIS A 305 32.27 -17.52 4.82
C HIS A 305 32.84 -16.22 5.41
N SER A 306 34.12 -16.35 5.79
CA SER A 306 35.02 -15.22 6.00
C SER A 306 35.15 -14.42 4.69
N LEU A 307 34.39 -13.36 4.51
CA LEU A 307 34.72 -12.29 3.57
C LEU A 307 34.90 -10.99 4.34
N ALA A 308 36.07 -10.45 4.16
CA ALA A 308 36.65 -9.27 4.78
C ALA A 308 35.66 -8.08 4.81
N ARG A 309 35.60 -7.45 6.00
CA ARG A 309 35.10 -6.08 6.16
C ARG A 309 36.10 -5.15 5.44
N GLU A 310 35.82 -4.78 4.19
CA GLU A 310 36.33 -3.55 3.62
C GLU A 310 35.31 -2.44 3.87
N THR A 311 35.78 -1.44 4.57
CA THR A 311 35.06 -0.16 4.78
C THR A 311 34.81 0.48 3.42
N VAL A 312 33.55 0.53 3.01
CA VAL A 312 33.09 1.27 1.82
C VAL A 312 32.82 2.72 2.21
N GLU A 313 33.90 3.44 2.56
CA GLU A 313 34.04 4.87 2.30
C GLU A 313 34.82 5.01 1.00
N GLU A 314 34.13 5.20 -0.10
CA GLU A 314 34.61 5.64 -1.42
C GLU A 314 33.90 4.86 -2.52
N ARG A 315 32.84 5.48 -3.05
CA ARG A 315 32.51 5.56 -4.49
C ARG A 315 31.04 5.94 -4.71
N LEU A 316 30.73 7.19 -4.37
CA LEU A 316 29.70 7.89 -5.13
C LEU A 316 30.46 8.65 -6.25
N PRO A 317 30.07 8.53 -7.51
CA PRO A 317 30.58 9.40 -8.56
C PRO A 317 30.16 10.84 -8.24
N ARG A 318 31.13 11.72 -8.04
CA ARG A 318 30.93 13.16 -7.78
C ARG A 318 30.39 13.95 -8.98
N ASP A 319 29.99 13.28 -10.05
CA ASP A 319 29.66 13.92 -11.33
C ASP A 319 28.15 14.02 -11.63
N MET A 320 27.29 13.76 -10.65
CA MET A 320 25.85 13.96 -10.81
C MET A 320 25.27 14.80 -9.68
N LEU A 321 25.58 16.06 -9.63
CA LEU A 321 24.82 17.16 -8.99
C LEU A 321 25.76 18.34 -8.79
N THR A 322 26.13 19.03 -9.88
CA THR A 322 26.56 20.42 -9.79
C THR A 322 25.32 21.29 -9.82
N ALA A 323 25.28 22.26 -8.91
CA ALA A 323 24.16 23.16 -8.70
C ALA A 323 23.88 24.17 -9.86
N ASP A 324 24.38 23.89 -11.08
CA ASP A 324 24.32 24.79 -12.24
C ASP A 324 23.26 24.40 -13.29
N ASP A 325 22.50 23.33 -13.09
CA ASP A 325 21.47 22.90 -14.06
C ASP A 325 20.03 23.33 -13.69
N ILE A 326 19.86 24.37 -12.90
CA ILE A 326 18.55 25.02 -12.72
C ILE A 326 18.45 26.10 -13.83
N PRO A 327 17.58 25.96 -14.84
CA PRO A 327 17.40 26.99 -15.85
C PRO A 327 16.72 28.21 -15.21
N THR A 328 17.49 29.25 -15.00
CA THR A 328 16.98 30.60 -14.74
C THR A 328 16.21 31.08 -15.97
N LYS A 329 15.03 31.56 -15.74
CA LYS A 329 14.11 32.20 -16.64
C LYS A 329 14.85 33.20 -17.59
N ALA A 330 14.98 32.85 -18.89
CA ALA A 330 15.53 33.74 -19.90
C ALA A 330 14.43 34.65 -20.43
N GLU A 331 14.72 35.95 -20.51
CA GLU A 331 13.96 36.94 -21.22
C GLU A 331 13.95 36.66 -22.74
N PRO A 332 12.94 37.14 -23.49
CA PRO A 332 12.80 36.78 -24.90
C PRO A 332 13.76 37.59 -25.79
N ASP A 333 14.66 36.93 -26.46
CA ASP A 333 15.52 37.49 -27.49
C ASP A 333 14.89 37.46 -28.89
N GLU A 334 15.18 38.49 -29.68
CA GLU A 334 14.69 38.74 -31.02
C GLU A 334 15.11 37.67 -32.07
N PRO A 335 14.37 37.52 -33.17
CA PRO A 335 14.56 36.38 -34.08
C PRO A 335 15.69 36.61 -35.09
N THR A 336 16.71 35.76 -35.06
CA THR A 336 17.72 35.64 -36.14
C THR A 336 17.26 34.66 -37.23
N PRO A 337 17.62 34.90 -38.52
CA PRO A 337 17.07 34.14 -39.64
C PRO A 337 17.67 32.77 -39.83
N LYS A 338 16.81 31.75 -40.05
CA LYS A 338 17.16 30.34 -40.26
C LYS A 338 17.74 30.08 -41.64
N PRO A 339 18.74 29.21 -41.82
CA PRO A 339 19.15 28.70 -43.11
C PRO A 339 18.16 27.65 -43.66
N ARG A 340 17.89 27.70 -44.95
CA ARG A 340 17.03 26.81 -45.71
C ARG A 340 17.59 25.36 -45.69
N SER A 341 16.83 24.40 -45.15
CA SER A 341 17.05 22.97 -45.34
C SER A 341 16.08 22.39 -46.35
N LYS A 342 16.61 21.49 -47.20
CA LYS A 342 15.97 20.85 -48.32
C LYS A 342 14.74 20.02 -47.96
N GLN A 343 13.64 20.20 -48.69
CA GLN A 343 12.42 19.36 -48.58
C GLN A 343 12.69 17.94 -49.07
N GLN A 344 12.32 16.94 -48.23
CA GLN A 344 12.02 15.59 -48.65
C GLN A 344 10.50 15.36 -48.65
N PRO A 345 9.96 14.54 -49.58
CA PRO A 345 8.51 14.43 -49.79
C PRO A 345 7.82 13.59 -48.69
N ARG A 346 6.75 14.17 -48.13
CA ARG A 346 5.81 13.48 -47.21
C ARG A 346 4.79 12.69 -48.03
N THR A 347 4.96 11.38 -48.13
CA THR A 347 3.92 10.45 -48.55
C THR A 347 3.73 9.42 -47.42
N GLY A 348 2.57 9.41 -46.77
CA GLY A 348 2.24 8.37 -45.80
C GLY A 348 1.12 8.66 -44.80
N ARG A 349 0.73 9.92 -44.60
CA ARG A 349 -0.29 10.25 -43.57
C ARG A 349 -1.72 10.45 -44.06
N SER A 350 -1.93 10.53 -45.37
CA SER A 350 -3.29 10.77 -45.95
C SER A 350 -4.12 9.49 -46.13
N LEU A 351 -3.51 8.32 -46.24
CA LEU A 351 -4.23 7.04 -46.43
C LEU A 351 -4.91 6.52 -45.16
N LEU A 352 -4.31 6.75 -43.99
CA LEU A 352 -4.89 6.28 -42.72
C LEU A 352 -6.11 7.10 -42.30
N ALA A 353 -6.11 8.42 -42.59
CA ALA A 353 -7.25 9.31 -42.28
C ALA A 353 -8.44 9.01 -43.20
N LEU A 354 -8.21 8.64 -44.44
CA LEU A 354 -9.27 8.25 -45.39
C LEU A 354 -9.89 6.90 -45.05
N PHE A 355 -9.09 5.96 -44.51
CA PHE A 355 -9.61 4.66 -44.09
C PHE A 355 -10.49 4.77 -42.83
N LEU A 356 -10.15 5.63 -41.87
CA LEU A 356 -10.96 5.90 -40.68
C LEU A 356 -12.28 6.62 -41.02
N LEU A 357 -12.27 7.53 -41.97
CA LEU A 357 -13.50 8.22 -42.44
C LEU A 357 -14.45 7.28 -43.19
N ALA A 358 -13.92 6.31 -43.94
CA ALA A 358 -14.73 5.30 -44.64
C ALA A 358 -15.39 4.29 -43.65
N LEU A 359 -14.71 3.96 -42.57
CA LEU A 359 -15.26 3.08 -41.49
C LEU A 359 -16.39 3.77 -40.73
N VAL A 360 -16.29 5.05 -40.43
CA VAL A 360 -17.36 5.82 -39.76
C VAL A 360 -18.59 5.98 -40.67
N ALA A 361 -18.40 6.17 -41.97
CA ALA A 361 -19.51 6.27 -42.95
C ALA A 361 -20.25 4.93 -43.12
N ALA A 362 -19.53 3.79 -43.08
CA ALA A 362 -20.13 2.47 -43.15
C ALA A 362 -20.95 2.12 -41.87
N ALA A 363 -20.48 2.52 -40.69
CA ALA A 363 -21.19 2.31 -39.43
C ALA A 363 -22.48 3.15 -39.33
N THR A 364 -22.48 4.39 -39.80
CA THR A 364 -23.66 5.26 -39.77
C THR A 364 -24.68 4.89 -40.89
N GLY A 365 -24.24 4.42 -42.05
CA GLY A 365 -25.11 3.93 -43.13
C GLY A 365 -25.87 2.66 -42.77
N GLY A 366 -25.24 1.71 -42.04
CA GLY A 366 -25.85 0.48 -41.58
C GLY A 366 -26.97 0.70 -40.56
N ILE A 367 -26.85 1.71 -39.70
CA ILE A 367 -27.88 2.04 -38.70
C ILE A 367 -29.12 2.68 -39.37
N PHE A 368 -28.93 3.43 -40.47
CA PHE A 368 -30.06 4.05 -41.18
C PHE A 368 -30.89 3.03 -41.96
N VAL A 369 -30.27 2.02 -42.58
CA VAL A 369 -30.99 0.97 -43.30
C VAL A 369 -31.78 0.06 -42.31
N MET A 370 -31.23 -0.30 -41.16
CA MET A 370 -31.96 -1.08 -40.15
C MET A 370 -33.15 -0.33 -39.53
N LYS A 371 -33.11 1.00 -39.48
CA LYS A 371 -34.21 1.82 -38.94
C LYS A 371 -35.34 1.99 -39.93
N CYS A 372 -35.08 1.97 -41.24
CA CYS A 372 -36.11 2.04 -42.30
C CYS A 372 -36.88 0.72 -42.46
N GLU A 373 -36.24 -0.46 -42.25
CA GLU A 373 -36.94 -1.75 -42.29
C GLU A 373 -37.86 -1.97 -41.08
N ARG A 374 -37.59 -1.34 -39.93
CA ARG A 374 -38.42 -1.51 -38.73
C ARG A 374 -39.72 -0.70 -38.76
N ASP A 375 -39.78 0.38 -39.56
CA ASP A 375 -40.98 1.23 -39.67
C ASP A 375 -42.00 0.77 -40.74
N GLN A 376 -41.63 -0.21 -41.59
CA GLN A 376 -42.59 -0.75 -42.57
C GLN A 376 -43.37 -2.01 -42.13
N GLY A 377 -43.03 -2.56 -40.94
CA GLY A 377 -43.62 -3.83 -40.48
C GLY A 377 -44.93 -3.74 -39.65
N SER A 378 -45.51 -2.54 -39.44
CA SER A 378 -46.72 -2.45 -38.58
C SER A 378 -47.88 -1.67 -39.22
N LYS A 379 -48.33 -2.12 -40.37
CA LYS A 379 -49.67 -1.77 -40.90
C LYS A 379 -50.20 -2.95 -41.69
N VAL A 380 -51.16 -3.66 -41.16
CA VAL A 380 -52.23 -4.54 -41.65
C VAL A 380 -52.53 -5.50 -40.51
N SER A 381 -53.72 -5.67 -39.99
CA SER A 381 -55.14 -5.38 -40.38
C SER A 381 -56.04 -5.72 -39.21
N LEU A 382 -57.15 -5.08 -39.19
CA LEU A 382 -58.39 -5.58 -38.57
C LEU A 382 -59.26 -6.23 -39.67
N PRO A 383 -60.22 -7.06 -39.34
CA PRO A 383 -61.42 -6.62 -38.68
C PRO A 383 -61.69 -7.21 -37.29
#